data_fb5708944f0bd8bbb24fe038d8443f23
#
_entry.id   fb5708944f0bd8bbb24fe038d8443f23
#
_cell.length_a   1.000
_cell.length_b   1.000
_cell.length_c   1.000
_cell.angle_alpha   90.00
_cell.angle_beta   90.00
_cell.angle_gamma   90.00
#
_symmetry.space_group_name_H-M   'P 1'
#
loop_
_entity.id
_entity.type
_entity.pdbx_description
1 polymer ?
#
loop_
_entity_poly.entity_id
_entity_poly.type
_entity_poly.pdbx_seq_one_letter_code
_entity_poly.pdbx_strand_id
1 'polypeptide(L)'
;CIMAYQPIIIGAANAKAGNTLFDGATKINANFTENYASIAANEAAIAVNTALITGFTETYWFDANDTATATTPITHVGGATNTYLTNDAVGGNTTSYNPNSKDTLWKPATNKFDFTSLKIGDVVSFRLDVEFDNAAAQEVDLIISLAEGTSPYEKHMAHLYYKTAATGTPITAPFEIYIGDAATRDGGCRFRFSSVAAASIKVNGWYYRITEV
;
A
#
# COMPACT_ATOMS: atom_id res chain seq x y z
N CYS A 1 -19.86 -30.80 12.91
CA CYS A 1 -21.23 -31.21 13.28
C CYS A 1 -21.57 -32.46 12.44
N ILE A 2 -21.77 -33.64 13.08
CA ILE A 2 -22.22 -34.83 12.37
C ILE A 2 -23.73 -34.69 12.25
N MET A 3 -24.23 -34.50 11.03
CA MET A 3 -25.68 -34.49 10.80
C MET A 3 -26.26 -35.85 11.17
N ALA A 4 -27.25 -35.86 12.06
CA ALA A 4 -27.97 -37.06 12.41
C ALA A 4 -28.98 -37.41 11.29
N TYR A 5 -28.49 -38.08 10.26
CA TYR A 5 -29.33 -38.51 9.15
C TYR A 5 -30.40 -39.49 9.66
N GLN A 6 -31.67 -39.17 9.46
CA GLN A 6 -32.77 -40.05 9.79
C GLN A 6 -33.17 -40.88 8.56
N PRO A 7 -32.79 -42.17 8.51
CA PRO A 7 -33.11 -43.00 7.36
C PRO A 7 -34.61 -43.26 7.25
N ILE A 8 -35.17 -43.15 6.05
CA ILE A 8 -36.53 -43.62 5.75
C ILE A 8 -36.44 -45.09 5.45
N ILE A 9 -37.09 -45.91 6.26
CA ILE A 9 -37.12 -47.35 6.06
C ILE A 9 -38.23 -47.68 5.06
N ILE A 10 -37.84 -48.17 3.87
CA ILE A 10 -38.77 -48.66 2.86
C ILE A 10 -38.93 -50.13 3.09
N GLY A 11 -40.13 -50.53 3.48
CA GLY A 11 -40.51 -51.98 3.61
C GLY A 11 -40.67 -52.67 2.26
N ALA A 12 -40.66 -54.00 2.24
CA ALA A 12 -40.96 -54.74 1.03
C ALA A 12 -42.38 -54.42 0.55
N ALA A 13 -42.62 -54.55 -0.76
CA ALA A 13 -43.96 -54.36 -1.34
C ALA A 13 -44.98 -55.19 -0.64
N ASN A 14 -46.08 -54.60 -0.14
CA ASN A 14 -47.16 -55.24 0.65
C ASN A 14 -46.79 -55.76 2.06
N ALA A 15 -45.55 -55.45 2.54
CA ALA A 15 -45.23 -55.74 3.95
C ALA A 15 -45.66 -54.54 4.82
N LYS A 16 -46.28 -54.81 5.98
CA LYS A 16 -46.65 -53.77 6.94
C LYS A 16 -45.45 -53.26 7.77
N ALA A 17 -44.23 -53.53 7.33
CA ALA A 17 -42.97 -53.29 8.05
C ALA A 17 -42.19 -51.97 7.66
N GLY A 18 -42.74 -51.13 6.81
CA GLY A 18 -42.12 -49.86 6.42
C GLY A 18 -42.71 -48.67 7.20
N ASN A 19 -42.08 -47.53 7.08
CA ASN A 19 -42.65 -46.27 7.58
C ASN A 19 -43.98 -45.99 6.88
N THR A 20 -44.98 -45.51 7.62
CA THR A 20 -46.15 -44.92 7.00
C THR A 20 -45.81 -43.75 6.12
N LEU A 21 -46.70 -43.37 5.19
CA LEU A 21 -46.46 -42.17 4.37
C LEU A 21 -46.28 -40.94 5.25
N PHE A 22 -47.01 -40.85 6.34
CA PHE A 22 -46.91 -39.74 7.30
C PHE A 22 -45.54 -39.75 8.01
N ASP A 23 -45.08 -40.90 8.49
CA ASP A 23 -43.75 -40.99 9.16
C ASP A 23 -42.62 -40.67 8.19
N GLY A 24 -42.73 -41.13 6.94
CA GLY A 24 -41.78 -40.82 5.90
C GLY A 24 -41.71 -39.33 5.62
N ALA A 25 -42.85 -38.64 5.48
CA ALA A 25 -42.91 -37.20 5.29
C ALA A 25 -42.35 -36.44 6.49
N THR A 26 -42.63 -36.86 7.71
CA THR A 26 -42.07 -36.27 8.93
C THR A 26 -40.54 -36.33 8.95
N LYS A 27 -39.96 -37.49 8.60
CA LYS A 27 -38.51 -37.67 8.53
C LYS A 27 -37.87 -36.82 7.43
N ILE A 28 -38.52 -36.68 6.27
CA ILE A 28 -38.07 -35.80 5.19
C ILE A 28 -38.04 -34.35 5.68
N ASN A 29 -39.10 -33.88 6.31
CA ASN A 29 -39.18 -32.52 6.83
C ASN A 29 -38.11 -32.25 7.92
N ALA A 30 -37.87 -33.24 8.81
CA ALA A 30 -36.79 -33.10 9.81
C ALA A 30 -35.42 -32.99 9.16
N ASN A 31 -35.13 -33.82 8.15
CA ASN A 31 -33.87 -33.72 7.41
C ASN A 31 -33.70 -32.37 6.68
N PHE A 32 -34.78 -31.86 6.09
CA PHE A 32 -34.74 -30.50 5.51
C PHE A 32 -34.48 -29.43 6.57
N THR A 33 -35.13 -29.50 7.73
CA THR A 33 -34.90 -28.54 8.82
C THR A 33 -33.46 -28.56 9.30
N GLU A 34 -32.85 -29.74 9.45
CA GLU A 34 -31.44 -29.89 9.82
C GLU A 34 -30.49 -29.30 8.72
N ASN A 35 -30.83 -29.55 7.46
CA ASN A 35 -30.06 -29.00 6.35
C ASN A 35 -30.11 -27.48 6.31
N TYR A 36 -31.29 -26.87 6.47
CA TYR A 36 -31.43 -25.42 6.55
C TYR A 36 -30.67 -24.80 7.74
N ALA A 37 -30.74 -25.47 8.90
CA ALA A 37 -29.96 -25.02 10.06
C ALA A 37 -28.44 -25.11 9.82
N SER A 38 -27.98 -26.14 9.11
CA SER A 38 -26.56 -26.31 8.75
C SER A 38 -26.11 -25.27 7.72
N ILE A 39 -26.96 -24.95 6.75
CA ILE A 39 -26.68 -23.87 5.76
C ILE A 39 -26.54 -22.53 6.48
N ALA A 40 -27.47 -22.18 7.35
CA ALA A 40 -27.42 -20.92 8.11
C ALA A 40 -26.16 -20.83 9.00
N ALA A 41 -25.74 -21.94 9.63
CA ALA A 41 -24.52 -21.99 10.40
C ALA A 41 -23.26 -21.80 9.53
N ASN A 42 -23.23 -22.37 8.34
CA ASN A 42 -22.14 -22.20 7.38
C ASN A 42 -22.08 -20.76 6.85
N GLU A 43 -23.21 -20.14 6.55
CA GLU A 43 -23.28 -18.75 6.13
C GLU A 43 -22.73 -17.81 7.21
N ALA A 44 -23.10 -18.05 8.48
CA ALA A 44 -22.55 -17.29 9.60
C ALA A 44 -21.03 -17.48 9.76
N ALA A 45 -20.52 -18.72 9.60
CA ALA A 45 -19.09 -19.00 9.64
C ALA A 45 -18.33 -18.34 8.47
N ILE A 46 -18.91 -18.33 7.27
CA ILE A 46 -18.34 -17.63 6.11
C ILE A 46 -18.28 -16.13 6.38
N ALA A 47 -19.33 -15.53 6.94
CA ALA A 47 -19.33 -14.11 7.29
C ALA A 47 -18.24 -13.75 8.30
N VAL A 48 -18.06 -14.58 9.35
CA VAL A 48 -16.98 -14.39 10.33
C VAL A 48 -15.60 -14.54 9.68
N ASN A 49 -15.38 -15.55 8.85
CA ASN A 49 -14.10 -15.73 8.16
C ASN A 49 -13.81 -14.59 7.18
N THR A 50 -14.82 -14.10 6.49
CA THR A 50 -14.69 -12.93 5.60
C THR A 50 -14.28 -11.69 6.40
N ALA A 51 -14.91 -11.44 7.55
CA ALA A 51 -14.54 -10.33 8.43
C ALA A 51 -13.11 -10.46 8.98
N LEU A 52 -12.68 -11.68 9.32
CA LEU A 52 -11.28 -11.95 9.73
C LEU A 52 -10.30 -11.70 8.59
N ILE A 53 -10.61 -12.12 7.37
CA ILE A 53 -9.74 -11.92 6.19
C ILE A 53 -9.59 -10.42 5.88
N THR A 54 -10.65 -9.64 6.00
CA THR A 54 -10.60 -8.19 5.79
C THR A 54 -9.85 -7.44 6.90
N GLY A 55 -9.59 -8.08 8.03
CA GLY A 55 -8.77 -7.53 9.13
C GLY A 55 -7.28 -7.83 9.01
N PHE A 56 -6.83 -8.57 7.99
CA PHE A 56 -5.41 -8.75 7.75
C PHE A 56 -4.78 -7.47 7.19
N THR A 57 -3.62 -7.11 7.73
CA THR A 57 -2.78 -6.03 7.21
C THR A 57 -2.38 -6.33 5.77
N GLU A 58 -2.81 -5.50 4.83
CA GLU A 58 -2.43 -5.62 3.43
C GLU A 58 -1.16 -4.84 3.16
N THR A 59 -0.30 -5.40 2.31
CA THR A 59 0.95 -4.76 1.90
C THR A 59 1.02 -4.70 0.39
N TYR A 60 1.24 -3.51 -0.14
CA TYR A 60 1.46 -3.22 -1.56
C TYR A 60 2.82 -2.59 -1.73
N TRP A 61 3.43 -2.74 -2.91
CA TRP A 61 4.63 -2.00 -3.23
C TRP A 61 4.64 -1.57 -4.70
N PHE A 62 5.31 -0.46 -4.94
CA PHE A 62 5.45 0.18 -6.23
C PHE A 62 6.88 0.64 -6.42
N ASP A 63 7.35 0.55 -7.65
CA ASP A 63 8.67 1.00 -8.08
C ASP A 63 8.50 1.89 -9.30
N ALA A 64 9.03 3.10 -9.25
CA ALA A 64 8.94 4.09 -10.32
C ALA A 64 10.34 4.65 -10.60
N ASN A 65 10.89 4.30 -11.74
CA ASN A 65 12.16 4.83 -12.21
C ASN A 65 11.95 6.14 -12.99
N ASP A 66 12.95 7.01 -12.94
CA ASP A 66 12.95 8.28 -13.66
C ASP A 66 13.87 8.22 -14.88
N THR A 67 13.43 8.81 -15.99
CA THR A 67 14.23 8.97 -17.19
C THR A 67 14.55 10.44 -17.50
N ALA A 68 13.71 11.36 -17.05
CA ALA A 68 13.86 12.79 -17.33
C ALA A 68 15.13 13.38 -16.71
N THR A 69 15.38 13.10 -15.42
CA THR A 69 16.53 13.66 -14.71
C THR A 69 17.86 12.99 -15.08
N ALA A 70 17.82 11.79 -15.66
CA ALA A 70 19.02 11.16 -16.24
C ALA A 70 19.61 11.99 -17.38
N THR A 71 18.76 12.67 -18.16
CA THR A 71 19.16 13.54 -19.26
C THR A 71 19.30 14.98 -18.84
N THR A 72 18.41 15.48 -17.97
CA THR A 72 18.38 16.85 -17.49
C THR A 72 18.33 16.86 -15.96
N PRO A 73 19.49 16.81 -15.28
CA PRO A 73 19.54 16.82 -13.82
C PRO A 73 18.82 18.03 -13.22
N ILE A 74 18.20 17.84 -12.07
CA ILE A 74 17.57 18.91 -11.31
C ILE A 74 18.68 19.79 -10.72
N THR A 75 18.67 21.09 -11.01
CA THR A 75 19.67 22.04 -10.51
C THR A 75 19.15 22.77 -9.28
N HIS A 76 20.05 22.99 -8.33
CA HIS A 76 19.83 23.83 -7.15
C HIS A 76 20.87 24.92 -7.11
N VAL A 77 20.44 26.16 -6.91
CA VAL A 77 21.34 27.33 -6.93
C VAL A 77 22.09 27.57 -5.60
N GLY A 78 21.76 26.78 -4.58
CA GLY A 78 22.31 26.92 -3.23
C GLY A 78 21.51 27.89 -2.36
N GLY A 79 21.71 27.78 -1.04
CA GLY A 79 21.04 28.59 -0.04
C GLY A 79 19.77 27.96 0.54
N ALA A 80 18.92 28.78 1.14
CA ALA A 80 17.77 28.31 1.92
C ALA A 80 16.56 27.82 1.10
N THR A 81 16.61 27.86 -0.23
CA THR A 81 15.49 27.46 -1.08
C THR A 81 15.57 25.97 -1.39
N ASN A 82 14.60 25.22 -0.91
CA ASN A 82 14.47 23.79 -1.22
C ASN A 82 14.03 23.58 -2.66
N THR A 83 14.62 22.60 -3.33
CA THR A 83 14.26 22.21 -4.71
C THR A 83 13.48 20.91 -4.69
N TYR A 84 12.35 20.87 -5.36
CA TYR A 84 11.55 19.65 -5.48
C TYR A 84 12.26 18.61 -6.35
N LEU A 85 12.23 17.37 -5.90
CA LEU A 85 12.62 16.24 -6.72
C LEU A 85 11.44 15.83 -7.61
N THR A 86 11.73 15.54 -8.86
CA THR A 86 10.75 15.12 -9.86
C THR A 86 11.05 13.69 -10.31
N ASN A 87 10.02 12.98 -10.76
CA ASN A 87 10.14 11.65 -11.37
C ASN A 87 9.02 11.48 -12.37
N ASP A 88 9.36 11.19 -13.61
CA ASP A 88 8.40 10.99 -14.70
C ASP A 88 7.68 9.64 -14.64
N ALA A 89 8.16 8.70 -13.81
CA ALA A 89 7.65 7.33 -13.69
C ALA A 89 7.65 6.56 -15.03
N VAL A 90 8.56 6.89 -15.94
CA VAL A 90 8.66 6.31 -17.29
C VAL A 90 9.84 5.35 -17.43
N GLY A 91 10.60 5.15 -16.37
CA GLY A 91 11.75 4.24 -16.38
C GLY A 91 11.37 2.80 -16.73
N GLY A 92 12.24 2.13 -17.50
CA GLY A 92 11.99 0.80 -18.07
C GLY A 92 11.78 -0.36 -17.08
N ASN A 93 11.94 -0.13 -15.78
CA ASN A 93 11.79 -1.12 -14.71
C ASN A 93 10.70 -0.74 -13.70
N THR A 94 9.68 -0.03 -14.15
CA THR A 94 8.54 0.25 -13.28
C THR A 94 7.79 -1.05 -12.99
N THR A 95 7.72 -1.41 -11.73
CA THR A 95 7.05 -2.63 -11.25
C THR A 95 6.14 -2.31 -10.07
N SER A 96 5.21 -3.21 -9.82
CA SER A 96 4.34 -3.11 -8.64
C SER A 96 3.84 -4.48 -8.20
N TYR A 97 3.56 -4.59 -6.91
CA TYR A 97 2.76 -5.68 -6.37
C TYR A 97 1.48 -5.07 -5.79
N ASN A 98 0.38 -5.26 -6.49
CA ASN A 98 -0.88 -4.58 -6.23
C ASN A 98 -2.06 -5.52 -6.48
N PRO A 99 -2.27 -6.53 -5.61
CA PRO A 99 -3.26 -7.58 -5.81
C PRO A 99 -4.70 -7.07 -5.86
N ASN A 100 -4.97 -5.92 -5.25
CA ASN A 100 -6.31 -5.33 -5.15
C ASN A 100 -6.49 -4.10 -6.05
N SER A 101 -5.59 -3.90 -7.02
CA SER A 101 -5.68 -2.80 -8.00
C SER A 101 -5.80 -1.41 -7.37
N LYS A 102 -5.08 -1.17 -6.26
CA LYS A 102 -5.03 0.16 -5.63
C LYS A 102 -4.37 1.18 -6.55
N ASP A 103 -4.78 2.40 -6.45
CA ASP A 103 -4.16 3.51 -7.18
C ASP A 103 -2.73 3.75 -6.73
N THR A 104 -1.85 4.09 -7.68
CA THR A 104 -0.49 4.53 -7.36
C THR A 104 -0.54 5.86 -6.62
N LEU A 105 0.21 5.98 -5.54
CA LEU A 105 0.27 7.23 -4.76
C LEU A 105 1.04 8.32 -5.49
N TRP A 106 2.10 7.97 -6.25
CA TRP A 106 2.89 8.95 -6.99
C TRP A 106 2.11 9.52 -8.17
N LYS A 107 2.04 10.84 -8.26
CA LYS A 107 1.38 11.60 -9.33
C LYS A 107 2.42 12.47 -10.06
N PRO A 108 3.01 11.99 -11.18
CA PRO A 108 4.05 12.72 -11.91
C PRO A 108 3.63 14.11 -12.35
N ALA A 109 2.38 14.30 -12.76
CA ALA A 109 1.85 15.59 -13.22
C ALA A 109 1.91 16.70 -12.17
N THR A 110 1.95 16.36 -10.88
CA THR A 110 2.02 17.30 -9.76
C THR A 110 3.29 17.18 -8.95
N ASN A 111 4.16 16.22 -9.27
CA ASN A 111 5.36 15.85 -8.50
C ASN A 111 5.05 15.66 -7.01
N LYS A 112 3.99 14.87 -6.73
CA LYS A 112 3.45 14.71 -5.39
C LYS A 112 2.99 13.29 -5.16
N PHE A 113 3.17 12.79 -3.95
CA PHE A 113 2.47 11.62 -3.46
C PHE A 113 1.11 12.04 -2.90
N ASP A 114 0.07 11.43 -3.43
CA ASP A 114 -1.32 11.62 -3.02
C ASP A 114 -1.74 10.49 -2.08
N PHE A 115 -2.04 10.82 -0.84
CA PHE A 115 -2.43 9.86 0.20
C PHE A 115 -3.93 9.78 0.45
N THR A 116 -4.75 10.45 -0.38
CA THR A 116 -6.21 10.53 -0.16
C THR A 116 -6.91 9.17 -0.19
N SER A 117 -6.32 8.17 -0.85
CA SER A 117 -6.81 6.79 -0.85
C SER A 117 -6.46 5.98 0.40
N LEU A 118 -5.54 6.49 1.24
CA LEU A 118 -5.10 5.82 2.47
C LEU A 118 -6.00 6.15 3.65
N LYS A 119 -5.95 5.30 4.67
CA LYS A 119 -6.61 5.50 5.96
C LYS A 119 -5.66 6.13 6.98
N ILE A 120 -6.23 6.78 7.99
CA ILE A 120 -5.47 7.13 9.19
C ILE A 120 -5.10 5.83 9.89
N GLY A 121 -3.80 5.66 10.15
CA GLY A 121 -3.23 4.42 10.64
C GLY A 121 -2.28 3.75 9.66
N ASP A 122 -2.49 3.94 8.35
CA ASP A 122 -1.64 3.33 7.34
C ASP A 122 -0.21 3.85 7.39
N VAL A 123 0.72 3.01 6.94
CA VAL A 123 2.15 3.33 6.91
C VAL A 123 2.66 3.27 5.47
N VAL A 124 3.45 4.26 5.08
CA VAL A 124 4.13 4.29 3.78
C VAL A 124 5.64 4.32 4.03
N SER A 125 6.31 3.25 3.61
CA SER A 125 7.77 3.15 3.65
C SER A 125 8.33 3.51 2.29
N PHE A 126 9.31 4.41 2.24
CA PHE A 126 9.96 4.88 1.03
C PHE A 126 11.42 4.44 0.96
N ARG A 127 11.91 4.23 -0.24
CA ARG A 127 13.33 4.26 -0.60
C ARG A 127 13.50 5.20 -1.78
N LEU A 128 14.30 6.22 -1.59
CA LEU A 128 14.67 7.19 -2.61
C LEU A 128 16.09 6.89 -3.08
N ASP A 129 16.26 6.65 -4.37
CA ASP A 129 17.56 6.40 -5.01
C ASP A 129 17.91 7.58 -5.92
N VAL A 130 18.99 8.30 -5.60
CA VAL A 130 19.43 9.49 -6.33
C VAL A 130 20.94 9.50 -6.53
N GLU A 131 21.42 10.29 -7.49
CA GLU A 131 22.83 10.64 -7.67
C GLU A 131 23.01 12.14 -7.48
N PHE A 132 24.06 12.50 -6.78
CA PHE A 132 24.34 13.87 -6.41
C PHE A 132 25.68 14.35 -7.01
N ASP A 133 25.68 15.56 -7.56
CA ASP A 133 26.85 16.27 -8.05
C ASP A 133 27.00 17.59 -7.33
N ASN A 134 28.21 17.89 -6.82
CA ASN A 134 28.56 19.15 -6.21
C ASN A 134 29.96 19.62 -6.60
N ALA A 135 30.14 20.90 -6.74
CA ALA A 135 31.41 21.50 -7.15
C ALA A 135 32.38 21.76 -5.99
N ALA A 136 31.93 21.70 -4.75
CA ALA A 136 32.72 22.04 -3.56
C ALA A 136 32.25 21.26 -2.33
N ALA A 137 33.05 21.32 -1.25
CA ALA A 137 32.62 20.82 0.05
C ALA A 137 31.35 21.53 0.51
N GLN A 138 30.34 20.77 0.93
CA GLN A 138 29.07 21.31 1.40
C GLN A 138 28.19 20.30 2.11
N GLU A 139 27.19 20.80 2.79
CA GLU A 139 26.08 20.02 3.36
C GLU A 139 24.96 19.89 2.33
N VAL A 140 24.31 18.72 2.35
CA VAL A 140 23.18 18.38 1.51
C VAL A 140 22.12 17.68 2.35
N ASP A 141 20.90 18.15 2.23
CA ASP A 141 19.75 17.56 2.88
C ASP A 141 18.79 16.96 1.84
N LEU A 142 18.40 15.72 2.07
CA LEU A 142 17.20 15.14 1.46
C LEU A 142 16.05 15.26 2.46
N ILE A 143 14.97 15.86 2.00
CA ILE A 143 13.86 16.30 2.84
C ILE A 143 12.56 15.73 2.29
N ILE A 144 11.69 15.26 3.17
CA ILE A 144 10.29 15.03 2.85
C ILE A 144 9.45 16.15 3.45
N SER A 145 8.63 16.77 2.61
CA SER A 145 7.63 17.75 3.02
C SER A 145 6.27 17.08 3.05
N LEU A 146 5.63 17.09 4.19
CA LEU A 146 4.36 16.42 4.49
C LEU A 146 3.23 17.46 4.63
N ALA A 147 1.98 17.04 4.49
CA ALA A 147 0.78 17.88 4.61
C ALA A 147 0.80 19.08 3.64
N GLU A 148 1.28 18.86 2.43
CA GLU A 148 1.41 19.87 1.37
C GLU A 148 0.09 20.56 1.04
N GLY A 149 0.05 21.88 1.15
CA GLY A 149 -1.13 22.68 0.86
C GLY A 149 -2.04 22.99 2.05
N THR A 150 -1.84 22.37 3.22
CA THR A 150 -2.65 22.64 4.42
C THR A 150 -1.79 23.25 5.53
N SER A 151 -0.83 22.52 6.02
CA SER A 151 0.12 22.92 7.06
C SER A 151 1.44 22.16 6.83
N PRO A 152 2.19 22.51 5.78
CA PRO A 152 3.37 21.75 5.42
C PRO A 152 4.41 21.76 6.54
N TYR A 153 4.97 20.59 6.81
CA TYR A 153 6.10 20.42 7.71
C TYR A 153 7.13 19.47 7.12
N GLU A 154 8.38 19.67 7.48
CA GLU A 154 9.51 19.00 6.86
C GLU A 154 10.17 18.03 7.83
N LYS A 155 10.66 16.92 7.28
CA LYS A 155 11.51 15.94 7.96
C LYS A 155 12.73 15.66 7.11
N HIS A 156 13.91 15.66 7.72
CA HIS A 156 15.14 15.28 7.04
C HIS A 156 15.17 13.75 6.90
N MET A 157 15.30 13.28 5.66
CA MET A 157 15.49 11.87 5.34
C MET A 157 16.97 11.48 5.42
N ALA A 158 17.84 12.37 4.93
CA ALA A 158 19.29 12.23 5.03
C ALA A 158 19.92 13.63 5.13
N HIS A 159 20.93 13.73 5.99
CA HIS A 159 21.82 14.88 6.10
C HIS A 159 23.24 14.43 5.83
N LEU A 160 23.87 14.96 4.80
CA LEU A 160 25.16 14.51 4.31
C LEU A 160 26.15 15.68 4.26
N TYR A 161 27.39 15.40 4.61
CA TYR A 161 28.46 16.35 4.49
C TYR A 161 29.53 15.87 3.50
N TYR A 162 29.70 16.59 2.42
CA TYR A 162 30.74 16.35 1.41
C TYR A 162 31.95 17.19 1.71
N LYS A 163 33.10 16.54 1.95
CA LYS A 163 34.37 17.23 2.23
C LYS A 163 35.04 17.82 0.99
N THR A 164 34.65 17.35 -0.20
CA THR A 164 35.22 17.77 -1.49
C THR A 164 34.11 17.80 -2.55
N ALA A 165 34.44 18.31 -3.74
CA ALA A 165 33.58 18.11 -4.91
C ALA A 165 33.32 16.60 -5.13
N ALA A 166 32.13 16.30 -5.59
CA ALA A 166 31.70 14.94 -5.89
C ALA A 166 30.84 14.92 -7.15
N THR A 167 30.94 13.83 -7.93
CA THR A 167 30.16 13.62 -9.15
C THR A 167 29.62 12.21 -9.17
N GLY A 168 28.33 12.08 -9.50
CA GLY A 168 27.65 10.80 -9.60
C GLY A 168 27.63 10.02 -8.27
N THR A 169 27.57 10.72 -7.13
CA THR A 169 27.57 10.04 -5.83
C THR A 169 26.19 9.48 -5.55
N PRO A 170 26.05 8.14 -5.49
CA PRO A 170 24.76 7.53 -5.22
C PRO A 170 24.37 7.71 -3.75
N ILE A 171 23.10 8.01 -3.53
CA ILE A 171 22.49 8.11 -2.21
C ILE A 171 21.21 7.27 -2.24
N THR A 172 21.09 6.36 -1.29
CA THR A 172 19.84 5.63 -1.02
C THR A 172 19.32 6.08 0.33
N ALA A 173 18.17 6.75 0.35
CA ALA A 173 17.55 7.25 1.57
C ALA A 173 16.25 6.51 1.87
N PRO A 174 16.22 5.60 2.87
CA PRO A 174 14.99 5.00 3.36
C PRO A 174 14.27 5.98 4.31
N PHE A 175 12.96 6.00 4.24
CA PHE A 175 12.13 6.78 5.14
C PHE A 175 10.76 6.13 5.31
N GLU A 176 10.16 6.33 6.47
CA GLU A 176 8.83 5.82 6.76
C GLU A 176 7.94 6.92 7.34
N ILE A 177 6.71 6.98 6.88
CA ILE A 177 5.69 7.88 7.40
C ILE A 177 4.46 7.10 7.84
N TYR A 178 3.90 7.57 8.93
CA TYR A 178 2.63 7.13 9.47
C TYR A 178 1.56 8.18 9.10
N ILE A 179 0.45 7.74 8.56
CA ILE A 179 -0.68 8.62 8.25
C ILE A 179 -1.45 8.88 9.56
N GLY A 180 -0.97 9.82 10.34
CA GLY A 180 -1.47 10.09 11.70
C GLY A 180 -2.72 10.96 11.76
N ASP A 181 -2.99 11.74 10.71
CA ASP A 181 -4.08 12.70 10.68
C ASP A 181 -4.58 13.01 9.26
N ALA A 182 -5.70 13.73 9.19
CA ALA A 182 -6.31 14.12 7.92
C ALA A 182 -5.44 15.11 7.14
N ALA A 183 -4.67 15.98 7.79
CA ALA A 183 -3.83 16.96 7.11
C ALA A 183 -2.69 16.26 6.34
N THR A 184 -2.05 15.26 6.95
CA THR A 184 -1.03 14.42 6.30
C THR A 184 -1.63 13.62 5.14
N ARG A 185 -2.80 13.01 5.34
CA ARG A 185 -3.48 12.25 4.31
C ARG A 185 -3.87 13.12 3.11
N ASP A 186 -4.58 14.20 3.35
CA ASP A 186 -5.16 15.04 2.29
C ASP A 186 -4.09 15.94 1.63
N GLY A 187 -3.08 16.30 2.40
CA GLY A 187 -1.93 17.06 1.93
C GLY A 187 -0.88 16.23 1.18
N GLY A 188 -0.76 14.94 1.44
CA GLY A 188 0.26 14.08 0.84
C GLY A 188 1.69 14.53 1.15
N CYS A 189 2.65 14.15 0.28
CA CYS A 189 4.04 14.57 0.47
C CYS A 189 4.78 14.84 -0.84
N ARG A 190 5.93 15.55 -0.71
CA ARG A 190 6.91 15.77 -1.77
C ARG A 190 8.32 15.54 -1.26
N PHE A 191 9.18 15.09 -2.14
CA PHE A 191 10.61 15.05 -1.86
C PHE A 191 11.28 16.34 -2.32
N ARG A 192 12.22 16.80 -1.52
CA ARG A 192 13.03 18.01 -1.79
C ARG A 192 14.48 17.73 -1.48
N PHE A 193 15.35 18.52 -2.06
CA PHE A 193 16.69 18.63 -1.57
C PHE A 193 17.10 20.08 -1.36
N SER A 194 18.05 20.30 -0.47
CA SER A 194 18.73 21.57 -0.30
C SER A 194 20.24 21.36 -0.15
N SER A 195 21.00 22.38 -0.51
CA SER A 195 22.45 22.43 -0.32
C SER A 195 22.90 23.87 -0.10
N VAL A 196 24.03 24.02 0.57
CA VAL A 196 24.59 25.37 0.87
C VAL A 196 25.03 26.08 -0.40
N ALA A 197 25.65 25.35 -1.32
CA ALA A 197 26.11 25.86 -2.61
C ALA A 197 25.36 25.18 -3.77
N ALA A 198 25.62 25.68 -4.99
CA ALA A 198 25.02 25.08 -6.18
C ALA A 198 25.37 23.60 -6.32
N ALA A 199 24.37 22.84 -6.69
CA ALA A 199 24.45 21.38 -6.86
C ALA A 199 23.47 20.91 -7.92
N SER A 200 23.62 19.67 -8.36
CA SER A 200 22.59 19.00 -9.16
C SER A 200 22.32 17.60 -8.65
N ILE A 201 21.12 17.11 -8.92
CA ILE A 201 20.68 15.79 -8.50
C ILE A 201 19.95 15.11 -9.65
N LYS A 202 20.26 13.82 -9.84
CA LYS A 202 19.52 12.92 -10.70
C LYS A 202 18.69 12.00 -9.81
N VAL A 203 17.46 11.82 -10.16
CA VAL A 203 16.57 10.84 -9.53
C VAL A 203 16.68 9.55 -10.33
N ASN A 204 17.16 8.47 -9.72
CA ASN A 204 17.17 7.16 -10.36
C ASN A 204 15.79 6.51 -10.25
N GLY A 205 15.12 6.75 -9.13
CA GLY A 205 13.78 6.27 -8.89
C GLY A 205 13.40 6.31 -7.42
N TRP A 206 12.18 5.94 -7.16
CA TRP A 206 11.72 5.63 -5.81
C TRP A 206 10.88 4.38 -5.76
N TYR A 207 11.09 3.68 -4.70
CA TYR A 207 10.30 2.55 -4.27
C TYR A 207 9.46 2.97 -3.07
N TYR A 208 8.21 2.54 -3.01
CA TYR A 208 7.40 2.71 -1.83
C TYR A 208 6.51 1.50 -1.57
N ARG A 209 6.34 1.22 -0.29
CA ARG A 209 5.51 0.15 0.21
C ARG A 209 4.43 0.75 1.10
N ILE A 210 3.20 0.32 0.90
CA ILE A 210 2.05 0.69 1.72
C ILE A 210 1.72 -0.51 2.59
N THR A 211 1.54 -0.27 3.88
CA THR A 211 1.01 -1.23 4.84
C THR A 211 -0.28 -0.66 5.40
N GLU A 212 -1.41 -1.26 5.03
CA GLU A 212 -2.74 -0.87 5.53
C GLU A 212 -3.04 -1.57 6.85
N VAL A 213 -3.74 -0.88 7.77
CA VAL A 213 -4.17 -1.39 9.07
C VAL A 213 -5.69 -1.42 9.21
#